data_975a283c72a0cc1eb8fbf00dd9cb697d
#
_entry.id   975a283c72a0cc1eb8fbf00dd9cb697d
#
_cell.length_a   1.000
_cell.length_b   1.000
_cell.length_c   1.000
_cell.angle_alpha   90.00
_cell.angle_beta   90.00
_cell.angle_gamma   90.00
#
_symmetry.space_group_name_H-M   'P 1'
#
loop_
_entity.id
_entity.type
_entity.pdbx_description
1 polymer ?
#
loop_
_entity_poly.entity_id
_entity_poly.type
_entity_poly.pdbx_seq_one_letter_code
_entity_poly.pdbx_strand_id
1 'polypeptide(L)'
;MNLRNISWAMGLVLLGSVAMPSLARKKKVQPVQKPAVQEDHLSPNDRQRYNYFFLEGARQQAAGNYSAAFDLFEHARKIDPKAAETYFYESLFYSQLKQDSLALAYMQKAIELNPENQTYAEQLGRYYIGSQKYDLAIDAYENLYAKNHDNTDALRILVQLYSQNKDYKSVLKTISRLEVEEGESEQFTLSKMRVYELMNDKKAAYQELKSLVDQHPLDMQYKTMLGNWLVQHDRQKEAYKCFTDVLKEEPDNSYAQMSLYDYYNATHQEQLAGQMLDKILMSPKSDLETKVMMYRSFIQKNESEGGDSTKVIALFDKALNVAHPSAEVAEMKAAYMSLKKMPADSVCRAFEKVLTIAPDNVNARMQLVQMLWNEKKYDLVSQQCKAAQEYNPEEMVFYYFGGMAYYQKNKEDEALREFRLGLAQVNAQSPADLVSDLYAVTGDILHKKGEEQEAFAAYDSCLQWKDDNVMALNNYAYYLSEKGVDLHKAEAMSYKTIKAEPNNGTYLDTYAWILFMEERYADAKTYIDQALKNRDSTADNSTVIEHAGDIYYMNGMADESVDFWKKAYTGENQTEVLAWKIKNRQYITEEELKKRNAPKQKPAVKQKSVRRGKN
;
A
#
# COMPACT_ATOMS: atom_id res chain seq x y z
N MET A 1 -18.24 26.95 -5.48
CA MET A 1 -17.01 26.55 -6.19
C MET A 1 -17.38 26.33 -7.64
N ASN A 2 -16.83 27.13 -8.57
CA ASN A 2 -17.22 27.11 -9.97
C ASN A 2 -17.06 25.71 -10.58
N LEU A 3 -18.07 25.24 -11.30
CA LEU A 3 -18.07 24.04 -12.16
C LEU A 3 -16.89 23.98 -13.18
N ARG A 4 -16.09 25.04 -13.25
CA ARG A 4 -14.86 25.10 -14.05
C ARG A 4 -13.72 24.20 -13.56
N ASN A 5 -13.80 23.60 -12.37
CA ASN A 5 -12.74 22.82 -11.76
C ASN A 5 -13.10 21.35 -11.50
N ILE A 6 -14.13 20.80 -12.17
CA ILE A 6 -14.12 19.38 -12.46
C ILE A 6 -13.10 19.21 -13.59
N SER A 7 -11.88 19.39 -13.23
CA SER A 7 -10.72 18.95 -13.98
C SER A 7 -10.94 17.46 -14.22
N TRP A 8 -11.36 17.13 -15.42
CA TRP A 8 -11.06 15.85 -16.03
C TRP A 8 -9.55 15.71 -16.06
N ALA A 9 -8.97 15.33 -14.93
CA ALA A 9 -7.61 14.81 -14.85
C ALA A 9 -7.61 13.36 -15.40
N MET A 10 -8.27 13.16 -16.55
CA MET A 10 -7.85 12.16 -17.49
C MET A 10 -6.70 12.80 -18.27
N GLY A 11 -5.50 12.49 -17.82
CA GLY A 11 -4.30 12.77 -18.57
C GLY A 11 -4.53 12.43 -20.04
N LEU A 12 -3.89 13.17 -20.91
CA LEU A 12 -3.77 12.90 -22.33
C LEU A 12 -3.31 11.44 -22.56
N VAL A 13 -4.23 10.48 -22.42
CA VAL A 13 -4.08 9.16 -22.99
C VAL A 13 -4.57 9.26 -24.43
N LEU A 14 -3.81 10.01 -25.20
CA LEU A 14 -3.86 9.92 -26.65
C LEU A 14 -3.30 8.53 -26.99
N LEU A 15 -4.22 7.61 -27.32
CA LEU A 15 -3.88 6.30 -27.90
C LEU A 15 -2.84 5.49 -27.10
N GLY A 16 -3.10 5.27 -25.81
CA GLY A 16 -2.39 4.26 -25.03
C GLY A 16 -2.73 2.87 -25.61
N SER A 17 -1.70 2.12 -25.91
CA SER A 17 -1.73 0.76 -26.43
C SER A 17 -2.58 -0.18 -25.56
N VAL A 18 -3.87 -0.27 -25.84
CA VAL A 18 -4.67 -1.45 -25.52
C VAL A 18 -4.62 -2.32 -26.77
N ALA A 19 -3.86 -3.39 -26.69
CA ALA A 19 -3.89 -4.44 -27.69
C ALA A 19 -5.28 -5.09 -27.64
N MET A 20 -6.20 -4.59 -28.45
CA MET A 20 -7.41 -5.33 -28.77
C MET A 20 -7.12 -6.27 -29.95
N PRO A 21 -7.65 -7.52 -29.92
CA PRO A 21 -7.47 -8.42 -31.06
C PRO A 21 -8.15 -7.80 -32.28
N SER A 22 -7.37 -7.46 -33.26
CA SER A 22 -7.85 -7.02 -34.56
C SER A 22 -8.73 -8.09 -35.17
N LEU A 23 -10.01 -7.79 -35.40
CA LEU A 23 -10.82 -8.52 -36.36
C LEU A 23 -10.15 -8.37 -37.74
N ALA A 24 -9.33 -9.34 -38.06
CA ALA A 24 -8.56 -9.37 -39.29
C ALA A 24 -9.51 -9.38 -40.51
N ARG A 25 -9.74 -8.22 -41.08
CA ARG A 25 -10.20 -8.12 -42.46
C ARG A 25 -9.11 -8.74 -43.33
N LYS A 26 -9.40 -9.84 -44.02
CA LYS A 26 -8.47 -10.51 -44.97
C LYS A 26 -8.05 -9.47 -46.01
N LYS A 27 -6.92 -8.80 -45.82
CA LYS A 27 -6.26 -8.04 -46.87
C LYS A 27 -5.80 -9.02 -47.94
N LYS A 28 -6.09 -8.75 -49.20
CA LYS A 28 -5.48 -9.47 -50.32
C LYS A 28 -3.97 -9.33 -50.18
N VAL A 29 -3.31 -10.46 -49.93
CA VAL A 29 -1.83 -10.50 -49.92
C VAL A 29 -1.38 -10.16 -51.35
N GLN A 30 -0.80 -8.98 -51.52
CA GLN A 30 -0.04 -8.70 -52.73
C GLN A 30 1.19 -9.61 -52.76
N PRO A 31 1.57 -10.17 -53.93
CA PRO A 31 2.73 -11.02 -53.99
C PRO A 31 3.95 -10.23 -53.52
N VAL A 32 4.64 -10.78 -52.53
CA VAL A 32 5.91 -10.24 -52.02
C VAL A 32 6.86 -10.11 -53.23
N GLN A 33 7.13 -8.90 -53.67
CA GLN A 33 8.22 -8.66 -54.60
C GLN A 33 9.49 -9.22 -53.98
N LYS A 34 10.13 -10.18 -54.64
CA LYS A 34 11.43 -10.66 -54.23
C LYS A 34 12.34 -9.48 -54.13
N PRO A 35 13.08 -9.27 -53.02
CA PRO A 35 14.05 -8.20 -52.92
C PRO A 35 14.99 -8.32 -54.13
N ALA A 36 15.24 -7.19 -54.83
CA ALA A 36 16.22 -7.12 -55.87
C ALA A 36 17.52 -7.69 -55.31
N VAL A 37 18.06 -8.71 -55.98
CA VAL A 37 19.35 -9.32 -55.61
C VAL A 37 20.37 -8.19 -55.81
N GLN A 38 20.79 -7.54 -54.72
CA GLN A 38 21.96 -6.65 -54.77
C GLN A 38 23.13 -7.51 -55.25
N GLU A 39 23.76 -7.14 -56.35
CA GLU A 39 24.97 -7.79 -56.81
C GLU A 39 25.99 -7.80 -55.67
N ASP A 40 26.39 -8.98 -55.28
CA ASP A 40 27.32 -9.17 -54.16
C ASP A 40 28.70 -8.62 -54.62
N HIS A 41 29.06 -7.46 -54.09
CA HIS A 41 30.32 -6.78 -54.40
C HIS A 41 31.52 -7.33 -53.61
N LEU A 42 31.28 -8.28 -52.68
CA LEU A 42 32.32 -8.93 -51.90
C LEU A 42 32.80 -10.23 -52.53
N SER A 43 34.07 -10.56 -52.32
CA SER A 43 34.54 -11.90 -52.62
C SER A 43 33.79 -12.95 -51.75
N PRO A 44 33.65 -14.20 -52.21
CA PRO A 44 33.03 -15.25 -51.38
C PRO A 44 33.67 -15.42 -49.99
N ASN A 45 34.95 -15.25 -49.90
CA ASN A 45 35.70 -15.31 -48.63
C ASN A 45 35.38 -14.11 -47.72
N ASP A 46 35.33 -12.87 -48.29
CA ASP A 46 35.00 -11.68 -47.49
C ASP A 46 33.52 -11.69 -47.08
N ARG A 47 32.62 -12.22 -47.91
CA ARG A 47 31.21 -12.43 -47.54
C ARG A 47 31.09 -13.38 -46.37
N GLN A 48 31.85 -14.51 -46.38
CA GLN A 48 31.83 -15.47 -45.24
C GLN A 48 32.37 -14.82 -43.96
N ARG A 49 33.46 -14.05 -44.07
CA ARG A 49 34.03 -13.34 -42.91
C ARG A 49 33.09 -12.25 -42.39
N TYR A 50 32.47 -11.47 -43.30
CA TYR A 50 31.46 -10.47 -42.92
C TYR A 50 30.33 -11.13 -42.14
N ASN A 51 29.72 -12.19 -42.69
CA ASN A 51 28.60 -12.88 -42.04
C ASN A 51 29.00 -13.42 -40.67
N TYR A 52 30.20 -13.96 -40.53
CA TYR A 52 30.70 -14.46 -39.23
C TYR A 52 30.76 -13.34 -38.19
N PHE A 53 31.42 -12.23 -38.52
CA PHE A 53 31.58 -11.13 -37.58
C PHE A 53 30.23 -10.46 -37.24
N PHE A 54 29.38 -10.27 -38.24
CA PHE A 54 28.07 -9.64 -38.03
C PHE A 54 27.16 -10.52 -37.17
N LEU A 55 27.03 -11.80 -37.49
CA LEU A 55 26.17 -12.71 -36.73
C LEU A 55 26.70 -12.96 -35.31
N GLU A 56 28.00 -13.08 -35.15
CA GLU A 56 28.60 -13.19 -33.82
C GLU A 56 28.43 -11.89 -33.01
N GLY A 57 28.54 -10.74 -33.64
CA GLY A 57 28.22 -9.45 -33.02
C GLY A 57 26.79 -9.37 -32.51
N ALA A 58 25.82 -9.80 -33.33
CA ALA A 58 24.42 -9.89 -32.93
C ALA A 58 24.20 -10.88 -31.75
N ARG A 59 24.90 -12.02 -31.77
CA ARG A 59 24.86 -13.01 -30.68
C ARG A 59 25.42 -12.45 -29.37
N GLN A 60 26.56 -11.74 -29.43
CA GLN A 60 27.19 -11.11 -28.26
C GLN A 60 26.31 -10.00 -27.69
N GLN A 61 25.67 -9.21 -28.55
CA GLN A 61 24.71 -8.19 -28.13
C GLN A 61 23.52 -8.82 -27.40
N ALA A 62 22.95 -9.91 -27.93
CA ALA A 62 21.85 -10.62 -27.29
C ALA A 62 22.25 -11.26 -25.96
N ALA A 63 23.53 -11.61 -25.80
CA ALA A 63 24.11 -12.11 -24.55
C ALA A 63 24.48 -11.00 -23.53
N GLY A 64 24.31 -9.73 -23.89
CA GLY A 64 24.69 -8.58 -23.04
C GLY A 64 26.17 -8.21 -23.07
N ASN A 65 26.99 -8.84 -23.92
CA ASN A 65 28.41 -8.59 -24.06
C ASN A 65 28.66 -7.41 -25.02
N TYR A 66 28.24 -6.23 -24.65
CA TYR A 66 28.17 -5.04 -25.54
C TYR A 66 29.50 -4.61 -26.12
N SER A 67 30.60 -4.66 -25.34
CA SER A 67 31.94 -4.31 -25.86
C SER A 67 32.39 -5.25 -26.97
N ALA A 68 32.25 -6.56 -26.76
CA ALA A 68 32.59 -7.56 -27.76
C ALA A 68 31.71 -7.43 -29.02
N ALA A 69 30.41 -7.15 -28.83
CA ALA A 69 29.47 -6.93 -29.92
C ALA A 69 29.89 -5.72 -30.77
N PHE A 70 30.25 -4.62 -30.15
CA PHE A 70 30.73 -3.41 -30.86
C PHE A 70 31.96 -3.67 -31.71
N ASP A 71 33.00 -4.30 -31.14
CA ASP A 71 34.22 -4.65 -31.85
C ASP A 71 33.93 -5.55 -33.06
N LEU A 72 33.02 -6.49 -32.94
CA LEU A 72 32.63 -7.41 -34.01
C LEU A 72 31.86 -6.68 -35.13
N PHE A 73 30.95 -5.77 -34.80
CA PHE A 73 30.27 -4.93 -35.81
C PHE A 73 31.25 -4.01 -36.50
N GLU A 74 32.23 -3.41 -35.79
CA GLU A 74 33.28 -2.59 -36.43
C GLU A 74 34.15 -3.43 -37.39
N HIS A 75 34.47 -4.67 -37.04
CA HIS A 75 35.19 -5.58 -37.97
C HIS A 75 34.34 -5.93 -39.18
N ALA A 76 33.05 -6.22 -39.00
CA ALA A 76 32.14 -6.46 -40.13
C ALA A 76 32.07 -5.24 -41.07
N ARG A 77 31.95 -4.03 -40.52
CA ARG A 77 31.92 -2.79 -41.28
C ARG A 77 33.23 -2.53 -42.06
N LYS A 78 34.38 -2.88 -41.48
CA LYS A 78 35.67 -2.77 -42.19
C LYS A 78 35.77 -3.72 -43.37
N ILE A 79 35.09 -4.87 -43.34
CA ILE A 79 35.03 -5.82 -44.45
C ILE A 79 34.03 -5.35 -45.51
N ASP A 80 32.85 -4.88 -45.10
CA ASP A 80 31.83 -4.33 -45.97
C ASP A 80 31.41 -2.90 -45.55
N PRO A 81 32.07 -1.86 -46.04
CA PRO A 81 31.70 -0.49 -45.73
C PRO A 81 30.35 -0.04 -46.35
N LYS A 82 29.70 -0.87 -47.17
CA LYS A 82 28.39 -0.60 -47.76
C LYS A 82 27.25 -1.32 -47.01
N ALA A 83 27.55 -2.10 -45.99
CA ALA A 83 26.56 -2.80 -45.21
C ALA A 83 25.87 -1.83 -44.24
N ALA A 84 24.67 -1.43 -44.59
CA ALA A 84 23.87 -0.46 -43.78
C ALA A 84 23.63 -0.92 -42.33
N GLU A 85 23.43 -2.21 -42.14
CA GLU A 85 23.12 -2.82 -40.85
C GLU A 85 24.24 -2.65 -39.81
N THR A 86 25.52 -2.65 -40.22
CA THR A 86 26.64 -2.42 -39.31
C THR A 86 26.63 -1.00 -38.75
N TYR A 87 26.41 0.00 -39.61
CA TYR A 87 26.27 1.39 -39.20
C TYR A 87 25.08 1.57 -38.27
N PHE A 88 23.98 0.89 -38.54
CA PHE A 88 22.79 0.93 -37.68
C PHE A 88 23.09 0.40 -36.27
N TYR A 89 23.68 -0.78 -36.15
CA TYR A 89 24.00 -1.34 -34.82
C TYR A 89 25.05 -0.50 -34.09
N GLU A 90 26.10 -0.04 -34.75
CA GLU A 90 27.09 0.85 -34.13
C GLU A 90 26.46 2.17 -33.67
N SER A 91 25.48 2.72 -34.40
CA SER A 91 24.77 3.95 -34.00
C SER A 91 24.01 3.77 -32.65
N LEU A 92 23.46 2.58 -32.40
CA LEU A 92 22.79 2.27 -31.13
C LEU A 92 23.78 2.28 -29.98
N PHE A 93 25.00 1.74 -30.18
CA PHE A 93 26.05 1.78 -29.14
C PHE A 93 26.53 3.20 -28.87
N TYR A 94 26.76 4.02 -29.91
CA TYR A 94 27.13 5.43 -29.73
C TYR A 94 26.02 6.21 -28.98
N SER A 95 24.76 5.90 -29.22
CA SER A 95 23.65 6.52 -28.51
C SER A 95 23.67 6.14 -27.00
N GLN A 96 23.93 4.86 -26.67
CA GLN A 96 24.09 4.43 -25.28
C GLN A 96 25.28 5.09 -24.58
N LEU A 97 26.36 5.32 -25.31
CA LEU A 97 27.57 6.01 -24.83
C LEU A 97 27.41 7.52 -24.74
N LYS A 98 26.23 8.05 -25.07
CA LYS A 98 25.92 9.50 -25.14
C LYS A 98 26.84 10.26 -26.11
N GLN A 99 27.32 9.59 -27.14
CA GLN A 99 28.11 10.18 -28.23
C GLN A 99 27.17 10.59 -29.38
N ASP A 100 26.32 11.55 -29.11
CA ASP A 100 25.16 11.91 -29.93
C ASP A 100 25.53 12.25 -31.39
N SER A 101 26.65 12.93 -31.61
CA SER A 101 27.09 13.28 -32.96
C SER A 101 27.46 12.05 -33.80
N LEU A 102 28.13 11.06 -33.19
CA LEU A 102 28.48 9.82 -33.88
C LEU A 102 27.24 8.93 -34.06
N ALA A 103 26.37 8.81 -33.05
CA ALA A 103 25.12 8.07 -33.15
C ALA A 103 24.29 8.57 -34.35
N LEU A 104 24.12 9.88 -34.48
CA LEU A 104 23.37 10.49 -35.57
C LEU A 104 24.06 10.28 -36.96
N ALA A 105 25.38 10.50 -37.04
CA ALA A 105 26.12 10.32 -38.30
C ALA A 105 26.04 8.88 -38.80
N TYR A 106 26.18 7.91 -37.91
CA TYR A 106 26.09 6.49 -38.24
C TYR A 106 24.66 6.06 -38.60
N MET A 107 23.65 6.56 -37.90
CA MET A 107 22.25 6.33 -38.24
C MET A 107 21.89 6.89 -39.61
N GLN A 108 22.31 8.12 -39.91
CA GLN A 108 22.13 8.75 -41.22
C GLN A 108 22.84 7.96 -42.34
N LYS A 109 24.04 7.44 -42.06
CA LYS A 109 24.76 6.60 -43.02
C LYS A 109 24.06 5.28 -43.29
N ALA A 110 23.48 4.66 -42.29
CA ALA A 110 22.65 3.44 -42.45
C ALA A 110 21.44 3.73 -43.37
N ILE A 111 20.75 4.84 -43.17
CA ILE A 111 19.61 5.28 -44.00
C ILE A 111 20.05 5.60 -45.45
N GLU A 112 21.20 6.27 -45.63
CA GLU A 112 21.76 6.56 -46.95
C GLU A 112 22.04 5.28 -47.74
N LEU A 113 22.62 4.28 -47.06
CA LEU A 113 22.99 3.00 -47.70
C LEU A 113 21.78 2.09 -47.96
N ASN A 114 20.74 2.18 -47.13
CA ASN A 114 19.50 1.42 -47.31
C ASN A 114 18.29 2.30 -46.99
N PRO A 115 17.86 3.18 -47.90
CA PRO A 115 16.78 4.14 -47.67
C PRO A 115 15.38 3.52 -47.60
N GLU A 116 15.24 2.26 -48.03
CA GLU A 116 13.97 1.52 -47.99
C GLU A 116 13.74 0.81 -46.64
N ASN A 117 14.76 0.74 -45.79
CA ASN A 117 14.65 0.13 -44.49
C ASN A 117 13.93 1.05 -43.49
N GLN A 118 12.65 0.78 -43.25
CA GLN A 118 11.78 1.58 -42.40
C GLN A 118 12.26 1.59 -40.93
N THR A 119 12.88 0.49 -40.44
CA THR A 119 13.40 0.41 -39.09
C THR A 119 14.45 1.48 -38.80
N TYR A 120 15.30 1.79 -39.79
CA TYR A 120 16.34 2.83 -39.61
C TYR A 120 15.73 4.23 -39.52
N ALA A 121 14.74 4.52 -40.38
CA ALA A 121 14.01 5.78 -40.34
C ALA A 121 13.19 5.96 -39.05
N GLU A 122 12.57 4.89 -38.60
CA GLU A 122 11.82 4.88 -37.35
C GLU A 122 12.74 5.12 -36.13
N GLN A 123 13.90 4.47 -36.07
CA GLN A 123 14.87 4.67 -35.01
C GLN A 123 15.46 6.08 -35.00
N LEU A 124 15.65 6.68 -36.16
CA LEU A 124 16.05 8.08 -36.28
C LEU A 124 14.96 9.00 -35.68
N GLY A 125 13.70 8.75 -36.00
CA GLY A 125 12.56 9.48 -35.41
C GLY A 125 12.52 9.35 -33.88
N ARG A 126 12.68 8.14 -33.36
CA ARG A 126 12.76 7.88 -31.91
C ARG A 126 13.95 8.57 -31.24
N TYR A 127 15.10 8.58 -31.90
CA TYR A 127 16.28 9.32 -31.44
C TYR A 127 16.00 10.83 -31.33
N TYR A 128 15.32 11.41 -32.30
CA TYR A 128 14.94 12.82 -32.26
C TYR A 128 13.94 13.12 -31.13
N ILE A 129 12.98 12.22 -30.89
CA ILE A 129 12.06 12.33 -29.75
C ILE A 129 12.83 12.31 -28.41
N GLY A 130 13.72 11.35 -28.23
CA GLY A 130 14.55 11.24 -27.03
C GLY A 130 15.46 12.42 -26.77
N SER A 131 15.91 13.09 -27.89
CA SER A 131 16.72 14.30 -27.85
C SER A 131 15.89 15.59 -27.81
N GLN A 132 14.57 15.51 -27.68
CA GLN A 132 13.60 16.63 -27.65
C GLN A 132 13.65 17.51 -28.93
N LYS A 133 14.11 16.94 -30.04
CA LYS A 133 14.17 17.62 -31.36
C LYS A 133 12.89 17.30 -32.15
N TYR A 134 11.75 17.81 -31.63
CA TYR A 134 10.43 17.39 -32.12
C TYR A 134 10.17 17.73 -33.60
N ASP A 135 10.66 18.86 -34.10
CA ASP A 135 10.50 19.20 -35.53
C ASP A 135 11.19 18.19 -36.44
N LEU A 136 12.41 17.76 -36.07
CA LEU A 136 13.13 16.73 -36.83
C LEU A 136 12.48 15.36 -36.73
N ALA A 137 11.86 15.08 -35.57
CA ALA A 137 11.08 13.85 -35.41
C ALA A 137 9.82 13.86 -36.28
N ILE A 138 9.13 14.99 -36.38
CA ILE A 138 7.97 15.17 -37.27
C ILE A 138 8.37 14.91 -38.71
N ASP A 139 9.44 15.56 -39.18
CA ASP A 139 9.95 15.37 -40.53
C ASP A 139 10.31 13.89 -40.82
N ALA A 140 10.95 13.23 -39.88
CA ALA A 140 11.30 11.82 -40.01
C ALA A 140 10.05 10.91 -40.14
N TYR A 141 9.03 11.11 -39.30
CA TYR A 141 7.80 10.32 -39.36
C TYR A 141 6.90 10.69 -40.55
N GLU A 142 6.85 11.96 -40.99
CA GLU A 142 6.15 12.33 -42.21
C GLU A 142 6.81 11.66 -43.44
N ASN A 143 8.13 11.64 -43.52
CA ASN A 143 8.86 10.95 -44.57
C ASN A 143 8.66 9.42 -44.52
N LEU A 144 8.62 8.85 -43.32
CA LEU A 144 8.37 7.43 -43.14
C LEU A 144 6.98 7.03 -43.65
N TYR A 145 5.95 7.81 -43.30
CA TYR A 145 4.59 7.56 -43.78
C TYR A 145 4.45 7.82 -45.29
N ALA A 146 5.11 8.87 -45.82
CA ALA A 146 5.08 9.16 -47.25
C ALA A 146 5.64 8.04 -48.14
N LYS A 147 6.61 7.27 -47.61
CA LYS A 147 7.18 6.09 -48.29
C LYS A 147 6.33 4.84 -48.08
N ASN A 148 5.64 4.72 -46.98
CA ASN A 148 4.80 3.57 -46.64
C ASN A 148 3.49 4.00 -45.96
N HIS A 149 2.44 4.13 -46.74
CA HIS A 149 1.11 4.50 -46.26
C HIS A 149 0.46 3.43 -45.36
N ASP A 150 0.92 2.17 -45.44
CA ASP A 150 0.43 1.12 -44.52
C ASP A 150 0.94 1.29 -43.07
N ASN A 151 1.93 2.15 -42.85
CA ASN A 151 2.51 2.42 -41.53
C ASN A 151 1.66 3.45 -40.75
N THR A 152 0.49 3.03 -40.28
CA THR A 152 -0.40 3.92 -39.49
C THR A 152 0.17 4.28 -38.14
N ASP A 153 1.13 3.49 -37.59
CA ASP A 153 1.81 3.83 -36.34
C ASP A 153 2.61 5.13 -36.46
N ALA A 154 3.17 5.41 -37.64
CA ALA A 154 3.83 6.71 -37.90
C ALA A 154 2.84 7.87 -37.74
N LEU A 155 1.60 7.73 -38.21
CA LEU A 155 0.55 8.74 -38.05
C LEU A 155 0.17 8.92 -36.56
N ARG A 156 0.09 7.83 -35.80
CA ARG A 156 -0.21 7.90 -34.35
C ARG A 156 0.85 8.67 -33.59
N ILE A 157 2.13 8.46 -33.93
CA ILE A 157 3.25 9.22 -33.36
C ILE A 157 3.18 10.68 -33.77
N LEU A 158 2.84 10.97 -35.04
CA LEU A 158 2.66 12.33 -35.52
C LEU A 158 1.55 13.09 -34.80
N VAL A 159 0.42 12.43 -34.49
CA VAL A 159 -0.66 13.00 -33.65
C VAL A 159 -0.11 13.42 -32.27
N GLN A 160 0.73 12.58 -31.65
CA GLN A 160 1.36 12.92 -30.37
C GLN A 160 2.33 14.11 -30.50
N LEU A 161 3.21 14.08 -31.48
CA LEU A 161 4.20 15.13 -31.70
C LEU A 161 3.55 16.49 -32.01
N TYR A 162 2.56 16.51 -32.90
CA TYR A 162 1.81 17.74 -33.22
C TYR A 162 1.01 18.23 -32.00
N SER A 163 0.44 17.31 -31.19
CA SER A 163 -0.26 17.68 -29.97
C SER A 163 0.68 18.31 -28.94
N GLN A 164 1.90 17.79 -28.82
CA GLN A 164 2.92 18.33 -27.92
C GLN A 164 3.37 19.71 -28.35
N ASN A 165 3.50 19.94 -29.67
CA ASN A 165 3.80 21.25 -30.25
C ASN A 165 2.58 22.18 -30.28
N LYS A 166 1.40 21.74 -29.86
CA LYS A 166 0.12 22.48 -29.92
C LYS A 166 -0.29 22.88 -31.34
N ASP A 167 0.22 22.18 -32.35
CA ASP A 167 -0.21 22.34 -33.73
C ASP A 167 -1.48 21.53 -34.00
N TYR A 168 -2.59 22.01 -33.43
CA TYR A 168 -3.88 21.35 -33.50
C TYR A 168 -4.43 21.17 -34.92
N LYS A 169 -4.03 22.04 -35.85
CA LYS A 169 -4.43 21.91 -37.28
C LYS A 169 -3.79 20.65 -37.89
N SER A 170 -2.52 20.44 -37.64
CA SER A 170 -1.80 19.24 -38.10
C SER A 170 -2.29 18.00 -37.39
N VAL A 171 -2.69 18.07 -36.08
CA VAL A 171 -3.36 16.97 -35.36
C VAL A 171 -4.64 16.55 -36.10
N LEU A 172 -5.55 17.48 -36.40
CA LEU A 172 -6.79 17.18 -37.13
C LEU A 172 -6.53 16.57 -38.49
N LYS A 173 -5.61 17.15 -39.26
CA LYS A 173 -5.22 16.62 -40.57
C LYS A 173 -4.68 15.18 -40.48
N THR A 174 -3.88 14.89 -39.43
CA THR A 174 -3.29 13.57 -39.25
C THR A 174 -4.35 12.55 -38.77
N ILE A 175 -5.31 12.94 -37.92
CA ILE A 175 -6.45 12.10 -37.57
C ILE A 175 -7.27 11.78 -38.82
N SER A 176 -7.53 12.75 -39.69
CA SER A 176 -8.25 12.49 -40.94
C SER A 176 -7.48 11.55 -41.89
N ARG A 177 -6.13 11.56 -41.87
CA ARG A 177 -5.34 10.54 -42.59
C ARG A 177 -5.53 9.15 -41.98
N LEU A 178 -5.56 9.02 -40.66
CA LEU A 178 -5.87 7.76 -39.99
C LEU A 178 -7.27 7.24 -40.35
N GLU A 179 -8.27 8.11 -40.43
CA GLU A 179 -9.64 7.73 -40.84
C GLU A 179 -9.66 7.20 -42.29
N VAL A 180 -8.85 7.72 -43.18
CA VAL A 180 -8.75 7.22 -44.56
C VAL A 180 -8.15 5.80 -44.59
N GLU A 181 -7.13 5.54 -43.78
CA GLU A 181 -6.42 4.24 -43.79
C GLU A 181 -7.16 3.17 -42.97
N GLU A 182 -7.71 3.51 -41.81
CA GLU A 182 -8.31 2.57 -40.86
C GLU A 182 -9.83 2.56 -40.89
N GLY A 183 -10.45 3.57 -41.50
CA GLY A 183 -11.88 3.83 -41.49
C GLY A 183 -12.28 4.79 -40.36
N GLU A 184 -13.48 5.35 -40.49
CA GLU A 184 -14.06 6.19 -39.46
C GLU A 184 -14.29 5.38 -38.18
N SER A 185 -14.00 5.98 -37.04
CA SER A 185 -14.22 5.38 -35.72
C SER A 185 -14.69 6.43 -34.72
N GLU A 186 -15.46 5.97 -33.74
CA GLU A 186 -15.85 6.76 -32.56
C GLU A 186 -14.64 7.44 -31.92
N GLN A 187 -13.54 6.73 -31.78
CA GLN A 187 -12.33 7.25 -31.13
C GLN A 187 -11.73 8.44 -31.89
N PHE A 188 -11.76 8.40 -33.22
CA PHE A 188 -11.26 9.52 -34.02
C PHE A 188 -12.20 10.73 -33.93
N THR A 189 -13.51 10.51 -33.96
CA THR A 189 -14.51 11.58 -33.81
C THR A 189 -14.39 12.29 -32.46
N LEU A 190 -14.26 11.51 -31.38
CA LEU A 190 -14.05 12.06 -30.03
C LEU A 190 -12.69 12.77 -29.89
N SER A 191 -11.66 12.27 -30.56
CA SER A 191 -10.35 12.93 -30.59
C SER A 191 -10.41 14.26 -31.33
N LYS A 192 -11.07 14.32 -32.47
CA LYS A 192 -11.29 15.58 -33.20
C LYS A 192 -12.10 16.58 -32.39
N MET A 193 -13.19 16.13 -31.76
CA MET A 193 -14.01 16.96 -30.85
C MET A 193 -13.15 17.60 -29.76
N ARG A 194 -12.30 16.80 -29.10
CA ARG A 194 -11.40 17.30 -28.05
C ARG A 194 -10.38 18.31 -28.59
N VAL A 195 -9.84 18.07 -29.78
CA VAL A 195 -8.90 19.01 -30.43
C VAL A 195 -9.59 20.34 -30.75
N TYR A 196 -10.84 20.30 -31.25
CA TYR A 196 -11.63 21.52 -31.48
C TYR A 196 -11.91 22.28 -30.18
N GLU A 197 -12.15 21.59 -29.06
CA GLU A 197 -12.25 22.22 -27.74
C GLU A 197 -10.95 22.95 -27.35
N LEU A 198 -9.79 22.31 -27.55
CA LEU A 198 -8.49 22.94 -27.29
C LEU A 198 -8.23 24.16 -28.17
N MET A 199 -8.79 24.19 -29.40
CA MET A 199 -8.77 25.34 -30.31
C MET A 199 -9.83 26.40 -29.96
N ASN A 200 -10.70 26.13 -28.95
CA ASN A 200 -11.89 26.94 -28.62
C ASN A 200 -12.87 27.07 -29.79
N ASP A 201 -12.86 26.12 -30.74
CA ASP A 201 -13.85 26.02 -31.82
C ASP A 201 -15.05 25.18 -31.39
N LYS A 202 -15.91 25.79 -30.55
CA LYS A 202 -17.11 25.17 -30.00
C LYS A 202 -18.09 24.69 -31.08
N LYS A 203 -18.11 25.35 -32.22
CA LYS A 203 -19.01 25.00 -33.35
C LYS A 203 -18.56 23.67 -33.96
N ALA A 204 -17.29 23.53 -34.25
CA ALA A 204 -16.74 22.32 -34.85
C ALA A 204 -16.82 21.15 -33.84
N ALA A 205 -16.46 21.36 -32.56
CA ALA A 205 -16.61 20.37 -31.51
C ALA A 205 -18.06 19.84 -31.40
N TYR A 206 -19.04 20.73 -31.43
CA TYR A 206 -20.47 20.35 -31.44
C TYR A 206 -20.85 19.51 -32.67
N GLN A 207 -20.34 19.87 -33.84
CA GLN A 207 -20.65 19.13 -35.08
C GLN A 207 -20.08 17.71 -35.04
N GLU A 208 -18.87 17.50 -34.54
CA GLU A 208 -18.29 16.17 -34.40
C GLU A 208 -19.13 15.32 -33.45
N LEU A 209 -19.47 15.84 -32.26
CA LEU A 209 -20.25 15.10 -31.28
C LEU A 209 -21.68 14.84 -31.76
N LYS A 210 -22.29 15.82 -32.46
CA LYS A 210 -23.58 15.64 -33.08
C LYS A 210 -23.57 14.59 -34.18
N SER A 211 -22.55 14.59 -35.02
CA SER A 211 -22.35 13.57 -36.07
C SER A 211 -22.31 12.17 -35.47
N LEU A 212 -21.61 12.00 -34.33
CA LEU A 212 -21.55 10.72 -33.63
C LEU A 212 -22.95 10.25 -33.15
N VAL A 213 -23.76 11.15 -32.60
CA VAL A 213 -25.14 10.84 -32.20
C VAL A 213 -26.01 10.50 -33.41
N ASP A 214 -25.85 11.22 -34.53
CA ASP A 214 -26.64 11.01 -35.77
C ASP A 214 -26.25 9.67 -36.46
N GLN A 215 -24.99 9.26 -36.38
CA GLN A 215 -24.51 7.97 -36.90
C GLN A 215 -24.91 6.78 -36.01
N HIS A 216 -25.06 6.99 -34.71
CA HIS A 216 -25.40 5.96 -33.72
C HIS A 216 -26.68 6.34 -32.94
N PRO A 217 -27.86 6.44 -33.60
CA PRO A 217 -29.07 6.98 -32.99
C PRO A 217 -29.66 6.12 -31.86
N LEU A 218 -29.27 4.84 -31.79
CA LEU A 218 -29.68 3.89 -30.76
C LEU A 218 -28.74 3.84 -29.57
N ASP A 219 -27.57 4.47 -29.68
CA ASP A 219 -26.63 4.55 -28.56
C ASP A 219 -26.93 5.78 -27.70
N MET A 220 -27.60 5.54 -26.58
CA MET A 220 -28.01 6.57 -25.65
C MET A 220 -26.82 7.21 -24.91
N GLN A 221 -25.67 6.56 -24.91
CA GLN A 221 -24.45 7.11 -24.28
C GLN A 221 -23.95 8.36 -25.01
N TYR A 222 -23.90 8.34 -26.34
CA TYR A 222 -23.50 9.54 -27.11
C TYR A 222 -24.47 10.69 -26.96
N LYS A 223 -25.77 10.41 -26.88
CA LYS A 223 -26.80 11.44 -26.67
C LYS A 223 -26.69 12.06 -25.28
N THR A 224 -26.34 11.24 -24.26
CA THR A 224 -26.04 11.74 -22.91
C THR A 224 -24.76 12.58 -22.90
N MET A 225 -23.72 12.13 -23.61
CA MET A 225 -22.48 12.88 -23.78
C MET A 225 -22.69 14.24 -24.44
N LEU A 226 -23.51 14.29 -25.49
CA LEU A 226 -23.92 15.55 -26.13
C LEU A 226 -24.67 16.46 -25.13
N GLY A 227 -25.55 15.90 -24.34
CA GLY A 227 -26.25 16.64 -23.28
C GLY A 227 -25.28 17.26 -22.26
N ASN A 228 -24.31 16.50 -21.80
CA ASN A 228 -23.29 16.98 -20.86
C ASN A 228 -22.41 18.09 -21.48
N TRP A 229 -22.03 17.91 -22.74
CA TRP A 229 -21.30 18.95 -23.47
C TRP A 229 -22.13 20.26 -23.60
N LEU A 230 -23.42 20.14 -23.88
CA LEU A 230 -24.35 21.30 -23.98
C LEU A 230 -24.50 22.03 -22.63
N VAL A 231 -24.50 21.32 -21.48
CA VAL A 231 -24.50 21.95 -20.15
C VAL A 231 -23.24 22.79 -19.94
N GLN A 232 -22.08 22.28 -20.31
CA GLN A 232 -20.79 22.98 -20.16
C GLN A 232 -20.68 24.24 -21.03
N HIS A 233 -21.50 24.31 -22.08
CA HIS A 233 -21.50 25.42 -23.02
C HIS A 233 -22.77 26.31 -22.94
N ASP A 234 -23.42 26.32 -21.75
CA ASP A 234 -24.60 27.18 -21.45
C ASP A 234 -25.83 26.94 -22.35
N ARG A 235 -25.89 25.78 -23.04
CA ARG A 235 -27.04 25.38 -23.89
C ARG A 235 -28.00 24.49 -23.12
N GLN A 236 -28.46 24.95 -21.98
CA GLN A 236 -29.18 24.16 -20.98
C GLN A 236 -30.50 23.56 -21.50
N LYS A 237 -31.27 24.30 -22.33
CA LYS A 237 -32.56 23.78 -22.86
C LYS A 237 -32.36 22.57 -23.78
N GLU A 238 -31.28 22.57 -24.56
CA GLU A 238 -30.96 21.47 -25.47
C GLU A 238 -30.40 20.28 -24.70
N ALA A 239 -29.57 20.52 -23.68
CA ALA A 239 -29.10 19.49 -22.77
C ALA A 239 -30.24 18.75 -22.09
N TYR A 240 -31.20 19.49 -21.52
CA TYR A 240 -32.38 18.92 -20.89
C TYR A 240 -33.18 18.03 -21.86
N LYS A 241 -33.33 18.45 -23.11
CA LYS A 241 -33.97 17.64 -24.14
C LYS A 241 -33.22 16.36 -24.39
N CYS A 242 -31.88 16.40 -24.52
CA CYS A 242 -31.06 15.20 -24.70
C CYS A 242 -31.30 14.19 -23.57
N PHE A 243 -31.20 14.63 -22.30
CA PHE A 243 -31.36 13.73 -21.15
C PHE A 243 -32.80 13.18 -21.05
N THR A 244 -33.81 14.01 -21.27
CA THR A 244 -35.22 13.56 -21.22
C THR A 244 -35.56 12.61 -22.37
N ASP A 245 -34.99 12.81 -23.55
CA ASP A 245 -35.17 11.90 -24.68
C ASP A 245 -34.50 10.54 -24.41
N VAL A 246 -33.32 10.53 -23.80
CA VAL A 246 -32.65 9.28 -23.36
C VAL A 246 -33.52 8.55 -22.34
N LEU A 247 -34.02 9.25 -21.31
CA LEU A 247 -34.84 8.63 -20.25
C LEU A 247 -36.26 8.22 -20.70
N LYS A 248 -36.73 8.65 -21.87
CA LYS A 248 -37.95 8.10 -22.48
C LYS A 248 -37.72 6.71 -23.05
N GLU A 249 -36.59 6.51 -23.71
CA GLU A 249 -36.20 5.22 -24.30
C GLU A 249 -35.65 4.27 -23.24
N GLU A 250 -34.81 4.76 -22.36
CA GLU A 250 -34.15 4.03 -21.29
C GLU A 250 -34.40 4.69 -19.92
N PRO A 251 -35.55 4.43 -19.27
CA PRO A 251 -35.92 5.10 -18.01
C PRO A 251 -34.92 4.89 -16.85
N ASP A 252 -34.13 3.82 -16.91
CA ASP A 252 -33.15 3.42 -15.89
C ASP A 252 -31.70 3.71 -16.31
N ASN A 253 -31.48 4.49 -17.37
CA ASN A 253 -30.13 4.85 -17.81
C ASN A 253 -29.45 5.72 -16.73
N SER A 254 -28.49 5.11 -16.02
CA SER A 254 -27.81 5.72 -14.87
C SER A 254 -27.07 7.01 -15.26
N TYR A 255 -26.42 7.04 -16.42
CA TYR A 255 -25.67 8.21 -16.88
C TYR A 255 -26.60 9.40 -17.16
N ALA A 256 -27.73 9.18 -17.82
CA ALA A 256 -28.70 10.24 -18.10
C ALA A 256 -29.39 10.72 -16.81
N GLN A 257 -29.66 9.82 -15.87
CA GLN A 257 -30.22 10.18 -14.56
C GLN A 257 -29.24 11.04 -13.75
N MET A 258 -27.96 10.66 -13.70
CA MET A 258 -26.91 11.43 -13.03
C MET A 258 -26.74 12.81 -13.68
N SER A 259 -26.66 12.86 -15.01
CA SER A 259 -26.52 14.12 -15.76
C SER A 259 -27.72 15.04 -15.53
N LEU A 260 -28.92 14.49 -15.43
CA LEU A 260 -30.13 15.27 -15.13
C LEU A 260 -30.15 15.74 -13.67
N TYR A 261 -29.67 14.96 -12.73
CA TYR A 261 -29.44 15.39 -11.34
C TYR A 261 -28.48 16.59 -11.28
N ASP A 262 -27.33 16.50 -11.97
CA ASP A 262 -26.37 17.60 -12.04
C ASP A 262 -26.92 18.83 -12.72
N TYR A 263 -27.72 18.64 -13.79
CA TYR A 263 -28.45 19.73 -14.47
C TYR A 263 -29.42 20.45 -13.50
N TYR A 264 -30.22 19.71 -12.74
CA TYR A 264 -31.14 20.30 -11.77
C TYR A 264 -30.41 21.05 -10.65
N ASN A 265 -29.28 20.54 -10.20
CA ASN A 265 -28.44 21.24 -9.24
C ASN A 265 -27.86 22.53 -9.83
N ALA A 266 -27.30 22.48 -11.04
CA ALA A 266 -26.74 23.65 -11.72
C ALA A 266 -27.77 24.74 -12.03
N THR A 267 -29.01 24.36 -12.20
CA THR A 267 -30.14 25.28 -12.48
C THR A 267 -30.94 25.64 -11.23
N HIS A 268 -30.47 25.29 -10.02
CA HIS A 268 -31.11 25.57 -8.72
C HIS A 268 -32.53 25.00 -8.58
N GLN A 269 -32.82 23.87 -9.23
CA GLN A 269 -34.09 23.15 -9.14
C GLN A 269 -33.99 22.05 -8.07
N GLU A 270 -33.83 22.44 -6.82
CA GLU A 270 -33.50 21.54 -5.69
C GLU A 270 -34.50 20.40 -5.50
N GLN A 271 -35.81 20.69 -5.67
CA GLN A 271 -36.85 19.67 -5.52
C GLN A 271 -36.71 18.56 -6.58
N LEU A 272 -36.44 18.93 -7.84
CA LEU A 272 -36.27 17.97 -8.93
C LEU A 272 -34.98 17.20 -8.79
N ALA A 273 -33.89 17.86 -8.34
CA ALA A 273 -32.64 17.21 -8.01
C ALA A 273 -32.85 16.16 -6.91
N GLY A 274 -33.56 16.49 -5.82
CA GLY A 274 -33.88 15.55 -4.75
C GLY A 274 -34.69 14.33 -5.23
N GLN A 275 -35.71 14.57 -6.06
CA GLN A 275 -36.52 13.48 -6.65
C GLN A 275 -35.67 12.55 -7.54
N MET A 276 -34.74 13.12 -8.32
CA MET A 276 -33.86 12.33 -9.16
C MET A 276 -32.83 11.53 -8.32
N LEU A 277 -32.29 12.15 -7.29
CA LEU A 277 -31.41 11.47 -6.33
C LEU A 277 -32.13 10.26 -5.69
N ASP A 278 -33.34 10.48 -5.18
CA ASP A 278 -34.15 9.41 -4.61
C ASP A 278 -34.42 8.29 -5.63
N LYS A 279 -34.75 8.65 -6.87
CA LYS A 279 -34.97 7.67 -7.93
C LYS A 279 -33.75 6.80 -8.17
N ILE A 280 -32.56 7.39 -8.24
CA ILE A 280 -31.30 6.66 -8.46
C ILE A 280 -30.97 5.77 -7.26
N LEU A 281 -31.00 6.32 -6.04
CA LEU A 281 -30.56 5.61 -4.84
C LEU A 281 -31.52 4.48 -4.44
N MET A 282 -32.82 4.63 -4.67
CA MET A 282 -33.83 3.63 -4.31
C MET A 282 -34.10 2.61 -5.42
N SER A 283 -33.58 2.83 -6.64
CA SER A 283 -33.76 1.89 -7.74
C SER A 283 -32.98 0.59 -7.50
N PRO A 284 -33.63 -0.59 -7.61
CA PRO A 284 -32.92 -1.87 -7.59
C PRO A 284 -32.07 -2.11 -8.86
N LYS A 285 -32.29 -1.32 -9.92
CA LYS A 285 -31.57 -1.42 -11.18
C LYS A 285 -30.31 -0.57 -11.25
N SER A 286 -30.20 0.44 -10.36
CA SER A 286 -28.97 1.22 -10.24
C SER A 286 -27.90 0.35 -9.59
N ASP A 287 -26.76 0.23 -10.27
CA ASP A 287 -25.60 -0.48 -9.73
C ASP A 287 -25.02 0.25 -8.49
N LEU A 288 -24.22 -0.50 -7.73
CA LEU A 288 -23.62 0.01 -6.49
C LEU A 288 -22.68 1.19 -6.76
N GLU A 289 -21.91 1.15 -7.85
CA GLU A 289 -20.96 2.20 -8.19
C GLU A 289 -21.67 3.52 -8.44
N THR A 290 -22.74 3.50 -9.21
CA THR A 290 -23.62 4.65 -9.42
C THR A 290 -24.18 5.21 -8.10
N LYS A 291 -24.68 4.35 -7.21
CA LYS A 291 -25.16 4.78 -5.89
C LYS A 291 -24.08 5.43 -5.05
N VAL A 292 -22.90 4.83 -4.99
CA VAL A 292 -21.74 5.38 -4.26
C VAL A 292 -21.33 6.74 -4.81
N MET A 293 -21.29 6.91 -6.14
CA MET A 293 -21.00 8.21 -6.76
C MET A 293 -22.05 9.26 -6.37
N MET A 294 -23.32 8.89 -6.35
CA MET A 294 -24.41 9.81 -5.98
C MET A 294 -24.33 10.22 -4.51
N TYR A 295 -24.03 9.30 -3.59
CA TYR A 295 -23.80 9.64 -2.18
C TYR A 295 -22.63 10.62 -2.04
N ARG A 296 -21.51 10.35 -2.71
CA ARG A 296 -20.34 11.24 -2.67
C ARG A 296 -20.65 12.63 -3.20
N SER A 297 -21.35 12.72 -4.34
CA SER A 297 -21.78 13.99 -4.93
C SER A 297 -22.68 14.78 -3.97
N PHE A 298 -23.68 14.10 -3.38
CA PHE A 298 -24.59 14.72 -2.42
C PHE A 298 -23.87 15.21 -1.16
N ILE A 299 -22.99 14.38 -0.59
CA ILE A 299 -22.19 14.72 0.60
C ILE A 299 -21.30 15.92 0.29
N GLN A 300 -20.58 15.91 -0.84
CA GLN A 300 -19.70 17.02 -1.24
C GLN A 300 -20.49 18.33 -1.40
N LYS A 301 -21.64 18.28 -2.03
CA LYS A 301 -22.54 19.45 -2.17
C LYS A 301 -22.98 19.94 -0.79
N ASN A 302 -23.50 19.05 0.05
CA ASN A 302 -23.96 19.38 1.40
C ASN A 302 -22.84 20.01 2.24
N GLU A 303 -21.62 19.49 2.19
CA GLU A 303 -20.47 20.04 2.90
C GLU A 303 -20.11 21.45 2.39
N SER A 304 -20.22 21.70 1.08
CA SER A 304 -19.98 23.03 0.50
C SER A 304 -21.02 24.07 0.89
N GLU A 305 -22.23 23.63 1.28
CA GLU A 305 -23.38 24.47 1.65
C GLU A 305 -23.55 24.66 3.17
N GLY A 306 -22.59 24.20 3.98
CA GLY A 306 -22.61 24.36 5.43
C GLY A 306 -22.61 23.07 6.25
N GLY A 307 -22.66 21.91 5.59
CA GLY A 307 -22.39 20.61 6.20
C GLY A 307 -23.45 20.10 7.16
N ASP A 308 -24.73 20.23 6.83
CA ASP A 308 -25.84 19.70 7.64
C ASP A 308 -25.86 18.16 7.60
N SER A 309 -25.24 17.57 8.62
CA SER A 309 -25.13 16.11 8.74
C SER A 309 -26.49 15.41 8.89
N THR A 310 -27.55 16.11 9.34
CA THR A 310 -28.88 15.49 9.50
C THR A 310 -29.49 15.10 8.16
N LYS A 311 -29.28 15.92 7.12
CA LYS A 311 -29.71 15.61 5.75
C LYS A 311 -29.02 14.38 5.18
N VAL A 312 -27.71 14.27 5.41
CA VAL A 312 -26.91 13.14 4.94
C VAL A 312 -27.33 11.84 5.65
N ILE A 313 -27.51 11.90 6.98
CA ILE A 313 -27.98 10.75 7.77
C ILE A 313 -29.37 10.31 7.32
N ALA A 314 -30.31 11.27 7.14
CA ALA A 314 -31.65 10.94 6.70
C ALA A 314 -31.67 10.26 5.31
N LEU A 315 -30.77 10.66 4.40
CA LEU A 315 -30.63 10.02 3.09
C LEU A 315 -30.15 8.57 3.23
N PHE A 316 -29.14 8.31 4.08
CA PHE A 316 -28.69 6.96 4.38
C PHE A 316 -29.77 6.12 5.05
N ASP A 317 -30.49 6.68 6.02
CA ASP A 317 -31.57 5.97 6.72
C ASP A 317 -32.68 5.55 5.76
N LYS A 318 -33.05 6.42 4.82
CA LYS A 318 -34.03 6.10 3.79
C LYS A 318 -33.58 4.90 2.93
N ALA A 319 -32.30 4.87 2.54
CA ALA A 319 -31.76 3.79 1.72
C ALA A 319 -31.57 2.47 2.49
N LEU A 320 -31.37 2.56 3.81
CA LEU A 320 -31.21 1.37 4.67
C LEU A 320 -32.55 0.83 5.22
N ASN A 321 -33.63 1.58 5.06
CA ASN A 321 -34.97 1.15 5.48
C ASN A 321 -35.72 0.44 4.36
N VAL A 322 -35.07 -0.55 3.73
CA VAL A 322 -35.62 -1.40 2.67
C VAL A 322 -35.48 -2.87 3.06
N ALA A 323 -36.17 -3.76 2.37
CA ALA A 323 -36.16 -5.19 2.68
C ALA A 323 -34.76 -5.82 2.58
N HIS A 324 -33.94 -5.37 1.62
CA HIS A 324 -32.58 -5.85 1.41
C HIS A 324 -31.60 -4.66 1.35
N PRO A 325 -31.19 -4.12 2.50
CA PRO A 325 -30.27 -3.00 2.54
C PRO A 325 -28.86 -3.43 2.11
N SER A 326 -28.12 -2.48 1.49
CA SER A 326 -26.72 -2.71 1.10
C SER A 326 -25.80 -2.52 2.30
N ALA A 327 -24.89 -3.46 2.50
CA ALA A 327 -23.84 -3.38 3.53
C ALA A 327 -22.91 -2.19 3.26
N GLU A 328 -22.58 -1.92 2.00
CA GLU A 328 -21.70 -0.83 1.59
C GLU A 328 -22.33 0.55 1.92
N VAL A 329 -23.64 0.69 1.73
CA VAL A 329 -24.35 1.93 2.12
C VAL A 329 -24.37 2.09 3.64
N ALA A 330 -24.55 1.00 4.40
CA ALA A 330 -24.47 1.02 5.85
C ALA A 330 -23.05 1.39 6.34
N GLU A 331 -22.03 0.84 5.69
CA GLU A 331 -20.63 1.14 5.98
C GLU A 331 -20.30 2.61 5.66
N MET A 332 -20.76 3.15 4.52
CA MET A 332 -20.63 4.56 4.20
C MET A 332 -21.27 5.46 5.25
N LYS A 333 -22.45 5.09 5.77
CA LYS A 333 -23.11 5.82 6.87
C LYS A 333 -22.26 5.81 8.12
N ALA A 334 -21.77 4.63 8.55
CA ALA A 334 -20.97 4.48 9.76
C ALA A 334 -19.65 5.28 9.64
N ALA A 335 -18.99 5.19 8.49
CA ALA A 335 -17.77 5.95 8.19
C ALA A 335 -18.00 7.48 8.20
N TYR A 336 -19.12 7.94 7.60
CA TYR A 336 -19.50 9.35 7.62
C TYR A 336 -19.72 9.84 9.05
N MET A 337 -20.47 9.08 9.86
CA MET A 337 -20.73 9.41 11.28
C MET A 337 -19.44 9.47 12.10
N SER A 338 -18.51 8.53 11.86
CA SER A 338 -17.19 8.52 12.50
C SER A 338 -16.36 9.75 12.10
N LEU A 339 -16.30 10.08 10.80
CA LEU A 339 -15.59 11.25 10.28
C LEU A 339 -16.10 12.55 10.89
N LYS A 340 -17.42 12.65 11.08
CA LYS A 340 -18.10 13.79 11.71
C LYS A 340 -17.97 13.79 13.24
N LYS A 341 -17.24 12.85 13.83
CA LYS A 341 -17.05 12.71 15.27
C LYS A 341 -18.38 12.72 16.04
N MET A 342 -19.36 12.01 15.51
CA MET A 342 -20.65 11.84 16.18
C MET A 342 -20.50 11.02 17.47
N PRO A 343 -21.48 11.04 18.39
CA PRO A 343 -21.40 10.29 19.64
C PRO A 343 -21.05 8.82 19.40
N ALA A 344 -20.06 8.31 20.14
CA ALA A 344 -19.48 6.98 19.95
C ALA A 344 -20.55 5.86 19.93
N ASP A 345 -21.52 5.90 20.85
CA ASP A 345 -22.62 4.92 20.88
C ASP A 345 -23.46 4.92 19.59
N SER A 346 -23.59 6.07 18.93
CA SER A 346 -24.34 6.15 17.66
C SER A 346 -23.54 5.58 16.50
N VAL A 347 -22.22 5.81 16.51
CA VAL A 347 -21.30 5.24 15.51
C VAL A 347 -21.19 3.72 15.69
N CYS A 348 -21.09 3.24 16.92
CA CYS A 348 -21.11 1.80 17.24
C CYS A 348 -22.38 1.13 16.68
N ARG A 349 -23.56 1.70 16.95
CA ARG A 349 -24.84 1.17 16.40
C ARG A 349 -24.85 1.16 14.87
N ALA A 350 -24.21 2.13 14.23
CA ALA A 350 -24.10 2.14 12.77
C ALA A 350 -23.23 0.98 12.26
N PHE A 351 -22.09 0.69 12.89
CA PHE A 351 -21.27 -0.48 12.56
C PHE A 351 -21.98 -1.81 12.90
N GLU A 352 -22.69 -1.89 14.02
CA GLU A 352 -23.54 -3.06 14.34
C GLU A 352 -24.60 -3.30 13.26
N LYS A 353 -25.16 -2.24 12.68
CA LYS A 353 -26.07 -2.37 11.54
C LYS A 353 -25.39 -2.95 10.31
N VAL A 354 -24.14 -2.55 10.01
CA VAL A 354 -23.34 -3.18 8.95
C VAL A 354 -23.23 -4.68 9.20
N LEU A 355 -22.84 -5.07 10.41
CA LEU A 355 -22.66 -6.46 10.79
C LEU A 355 -23.95 -7.28 10.86
N THR A 356 -25.10 -6.62 10.99
CA THR A 356 -26.41 -7.29 10.85
C THR A 356 -26.69 -7.66 9.38
N ILE A 357 -26.19 -6.87 8.43
CA ILE A 357 -26.37 -7.09 6.99
C ILE A 357 -25.29 -8.02 6.43
N ALA A 358 -24.05 -7.78 6.81
CA ALA A 358 -22.86 -8.54 6.40
C ALA A 358 -22.05 -8.94 7.65
N PRO A 359 -22.37 -10.07 8.29
CA PRO A 359 -21.69 -10.52 9.51
C PRO A 359 -20.20 -10.82 9.34
N ASP A 360 -19.78 -11.08 8.12
CA ASP A 360 -18.42 -11.37 7.70
C ASP A 360 -17.59 -10.11 7.33
N ASN A 361 -18.15 -8.91 7.52
CA ASN A 361 -17.42 -7.67 7.22
C ASN A 361 -16.34 -7.40 8.27
N VAL A 362 -15.11 -7.77 7.93
CA VAL A 362 -13.91 -7.61 8.78
C VAL A 362 -13.68 -6.15 9.15
N ASN A 363 -13.79 -5.22 8.18
CA ASN A 363 -13.50 -3.80 8.41
C ASN A 363 -14.47 -3.17 9.42
N ALA A 364 -15.78 -3.40 9.24
CA ALA A 364 -16.78 -2.88 10.17
C ALA A 364 -16.59 -3.43 11.57
N ARG A 365 -16.26 -4.73 11.70
CA ARG A 365 -16.01 -5.37 12.99
C ARG A 365 -14.77 -4.83 13.66
N MET A 366 -13.69 -4.61 12.92
CA MET A 366 -12.47 -4.00 13.45
C MET A 366 -12.72 -2.59 13.97
N GLN A 367 -13.45 -1.75 13.21
CA GLN A 367 -13.81 -0.41 13.67
C GLN A 367 -14.61 -0.46 14.98
N LEU A 368 -15.59 -1.37 15.06
CA LEU A 368 -16.39 -1.55 16.28
C LEU A 368 -15.53 -2.03 17.46
N VAL A 369 -14.67 -3.03 17.26
CA VAL A 369 -13.75 -3.54 18.27
C VAL A 369 -12.83 -2.43 18.78
N GLN A 370 -12.26 -1.63 17.89
CA GLN A 370 -11.37 -0.54 18.25
C GLN A 370 -12.07 0.56 19.06
N MET A 371 -13.31 0.92 18.68
CA MET A 371 -14.11 1.88 19.45
C MET A 371 -14.44 1.36 20.84
N LEU A 372 -14.89 0.11 20.95
CA LEU A 372 -15.20 -0.53 22.23
C LEU A 372 -13.94 -0.67 23.11
N TRP A 373 -12.78 -0.94 22.50
CA TRP A 373 -11.50 -0.97 23.18
C TRP A 373 -11.13 0.37 23.80
N ASN A 374 -11.25 1.45 23.04
CA ASN A 374 -10.97 2.81 23.53
C ASN A 374 -11.89 3.22 24.70
N GLU A 375 -13.11 2.70 24.72
CA GLU A 375 -14.06 2.90 25.82
C GLU A 375 -13.89 1.90 26.97
N LYS A 376 -12.87 1.02 26.91
CA LYS A 376 -12.59 -0.04 27.89
C LYS A 376 -13.77 -1.01 28.10
N LYS A 377 -14.63 -1.17 27.10
CA LYS A 377 -15.79 -2.09 27.11
C LYS A 377 -15.34 -3.52 26.74
N TYR A 378 -14.42 -4.10 27.53
CA TYR A 378 -13.73 -5.36 27.21
C TYR A 378 -14.67 -6.57 27.04
N ASP A 379 -15.81 -6.60 27.72
CA ASP A 379 -16.81 -7.67 27.53
C ASP A 379 -17.40 -7.64 26.12
N LEU A 380 -17.70 -6.45 25.60
CA LEU A 380 -18.21 -6.28 24.24
C LEU A 380 -17.12 -6.56 23.21
N VAL A 381 -15.87 -6.16 23.49
CA VAL A 381 -14.72 -6.50 22.63
C VAL A 381 -14.62 -8.01 22.46
N SER A 382 -14.57 -8.77 23.56
CA SER A 382 -14.46 -10.24 23.50
C SER A 382 -15.66 -10.89 22.79
N GLN A 383 -16.86 -10.36 22.97
CA GLN A 383 -18.06 -10.82 22.25
C GLN A 383 -17.94 -10.59 20.74
N GLN A 384 -17.51 -9.40 20.30
CA GLN A 384 -17.34 -9.08 18.89
C GLN A 384 -16.22 -9.89 18.25
N CYS A 385 -15.12 -10.10 18.97
CA CYS A 385 -14.02 -10.94 18.50
C CYS A 385 -14.46 -12.41 18.34
N LYS A 386 -15.23 -12.95 19.28
CA LYS A 386 -15.76 -14.29 19.18
C LYS A 386 -16.70 -14.47 17.99
N ALA A 387 -17.57 -13.49 17.73
CA ALA A 387 -18.41 -13.50 16.54
C ALA A 387 -17.56 -13.41 15.25
N ALA A 388 -16.47 -12.64 15.26
CA ALA A 388 -15.54 -12.60 14.13
C ALA A 388 -14.93 -13.97 13.82
N GLN A 389 -14.51 -14.72 14.84
CA GLN A 389 -13.91 -16.06 14.69
C GLN A 389 -14.87 -17.08 14.04
N GLU A 390 -16.18 -16.85 14.15
CA GLU A 390 -17.19 -17.71 13.50
C GLU A 390 -17.29 -17.41 12.00
N TYR A 391 -17.14 -16.16 11.57
CA TYR A 391 -17.31 -15.72 10.19
C TYR A 391 -15.99 -15.60 9.41
N ASN A 392 -14.90 -15.26 10.10
CA ASN A 392 -13.57 -15.01 9.54
C ASN A 392 -12.50 -15.68 10.43
N PRO A 393 -12.47 -17.01 10.52
CA PRO A 393 -11.58 -17.73 11.43
C PRO A 393 -10.09 -17.54 11.11
N GLU A 394 -9.74 -17.16 9.89
CA GLU A 394 -8.37 -16.86 9.45
C GLU A 394 -7.84 -15.48 9.92
N GLU A 395 -8.73 -14.60 10.38
CA GLU A 395 -8.37 -13.25 10.78
C GLU A 395 -7.80 -13.21 12.21
N MET A 396 -6.51 -13.42 12.32
CA MET A 396 -5.76 -13.55 13.58
C MET A 396 -5.93 -12.37 14.54
N VAL A 397 -6.18 -11.17 14.00
CA VAL A 397 -6.34 -9.93 14.77
C VAL A 397 -7.48 -10.02 15.79
N PHE A 398 -8.53 -10.77 15.51
CA PHE A 398 -9.65 -10.94 16.43
C PHE A 398 -9.31 -11.87 17.61
N TYR A 399 -8.43 -12.82 17.42
CA TYR A 399 -7.89 -13.62 18.53
C TYR A 399 -6.99 -12.79 19.43
N TYR A 400 -6.18 -11.90 18.83
CA TYR A 400 -5.34 -10.97 19.57
C TYR A 400 -6.17 -10.03 20.43
N PHE A 401 -7.13 -9.27 19.85
CA PHE A 401 -7.97 -8.36 20.64
C PHE A 401 -8.88 -9.09 21.63
N GLY A 402 -9.39 -10.28 21.28
CA GLY A 402 -10.18 -11.12 22.18
C GLY A 402 -9.37 -11.56 23.39
N GLY A 403 -8.17 -12.07 23.17
CA GLY A 403 -7.23 -12.46 24.22
C GLY A 403 -6.82 -11.29 25.10
N MET A 404 -6.48 -10.15 24.50
CA MET A 404 -6.14 -8.92 25.21
C MET A 404 -7.31 -8.41 26.06
N ALA A 405 -8.55 -8.52 25.58
CA ALA A 405 -9.75 -8.14 26.36
C ALA A 405 -9.92 -9.02 27.61
N TYR A 406 -9.65 -10.32 27.51
CA TYR A 406 -9.61 -11.20 28.67
C TYR A 406 -8.46 -10.87 29.62
N TYR A 407 -7.28 -10.58 29.07
CA TYR A 407 -6.10 -10.21 29.86
C TYR A 407 -6.34 -8.93 30.69
N GLN A 408 -6.95 -7.90 30.09
CA GLN A 408 -7.33 -6.67 30.81
C GLN A 408 -8.32 -6.88 31.94
N LYS A 409 -9.00 -8.01 31.94
CA LYS A 409 -9.95 -8.45 33.01
C LYS A 409 -9.32 -9.42 34.00
N ASN A 410 -8.01 -9.61 33.97
CA ASN A 410 -7.27 -10.60 34.78
C ASN A 410 -7.77 -12.05 34.58
N LYS A 411 -8.25 -12.37 33.36
CA LYS A 411 -8.69 -13.73 32.98
C LYS A 411 -7.62 -14.38 32.10
N GLU A 412 -6.51 -14.76 32.72
CA GLU A 412 -5.30 -15.20 32.04
C GLU A 412 -5.49 -16.52 31.28
N ASP A 413 -6.26 -17.46 31.83
CA ASP A 413 -6.53 -18.74 31.17
C ASP A 413 -7.36 -18.58 29.89
N GLU A 414 -8.35 -17.69 29.93
CA GLU A 414 -9.14 -17.36 28.76
C GLU A 414 -8.31 -16.60 27.72
N ALA A 415 -7.47 -15.65 28.15
CA ALA A 415 -6.56 -14.92 27.28
C ALA A 415 -5.58 -15.87 26.57
N LEU A 416 -4.92 -16.75 27.31
CA LEU A 416 -3.99 -17.74 26.78
C LEU A 416 -4.65 -18.67 25.75
N ARG A 417 -5.90 -19.05 26.00
CA ARG A 417 -6.69 -19.87 25.06
C ARG A 417 -6.94 -19.15 23.74
N GLU A 418 -7.35 -17.88 23.79
CA GLU A 418 -7.55 -17.06 22.59
C GLU A 418 -6.25 -16.88 21.80
N PHE A 419 -5.14 -16.57 22.45
CA PHE A 419 -3.85 -16.44 21.79
C PHE A 419 -3.38 -17.74 21.13
N ARG A 420 -3.53 -18.88 21.80
CA ARG A 420 -3.22 -20.20 21.23
C ARG A 420 -4.10 -20.54 20.01
N LEU A 421 -5.38 -20.16 20.03
CA LEU A 421 -6.27 -20.32 18.88
C LEU A 421 -5.82 -19.43 17.70
N GLY A 422 -5.41 -18.19 17.97
CA GLY A 422 -4.85 -17.30 16.96
C GLY A 422 -3.55 -17.83 16.37
N LEU A 423 -2.64 -18.32 17.21
CA LEU A 423 -1.39 -18.94 16.77
C LEU A 423 -1.60 -20.21 15.93
N ALA A 424 -2.70 -20.94 16.14
CA ALA A 424 -3.06 -22.10 15.33
C ALA A 424 -3.48 -21.72 13.89
N GLN A 425 -3.77 -20.45 13.61
CA GLN A 425 -4.09 -19.94 12.27
C GLN A 425 -2.85 -19.47 11.49
N VAL A 426 -1.66 -19.50 12.10
CA VAL A 426 -0.42 -19.03 11.48
C VAL A 426 -0.09 -19.80 10.21
N ASN A 427 0.21 -19.08 9.16
CA ASN A 427 0.64 -19.60 7.86
C ASN A 427 1.74 -18.72 7.24
N ALA A 428 2.21 -19.06 6.04
CA ALA A 428 3.30 -18.35 5.38
C ALA A 428 2.99 -16.89 5.00
N GLN A 429 1.71 -16.49 4.93
CA GLN A 429 1.26 -15.15 4.63
C GLN A 429 0.86 -14.34 5.87
N SER A 430 0.95 -14.93 7.07
CA SER A 430 0.56 -14.26 8.32
C SER A 430 1.44 -13.03 8.57
N PRO A 431 0.85 -11.91 9.04
CA PRO A 431 1.60 -10.69 9.35
C PRO A 431 2.61 -10.95 10.48
N ALA A 432 3.91 -10.78 10.19
CA ALA A 432 4.97 -11.10 11.15
C ALA A 432 4.86 -10.33 12.47
N ASP A 433 4.46 -9.05 12.40
CA ASP A 433 4.24 -8.24 13.61
C ASP A 433 3.17 -8.84 14.52
N LEU A 434 2.01 -9.21 13.96
CA LEU A 434 0.91 -9.75 14.74
C LEU A 434 1.24 -11.11 15.33
N VAL A 435 1.93 -11.98 14.56
CA VAL A 435 2.37 -13.29 15.06
C VAL A 435 3.38 -13.13 16.19
N SER A 436 4.34 -12.22 16.02
CA SER A 436 5.33 -11.88 17.05
C SER A 436 4.65 -11.38 18.32
N ASP A 437 3.67 -10.47 18.21
CA ASP A 437 2.95 -9.94 19.37
C ASP A 437 2.13 -11.02 20.09
N LEU A 438 1.46 -11.92 19.34
CA LEU A 438 0.75 -13.06 19.93
C LEU A 438 1.68 -13.97 20.74
N TYR A 439 2.89 -14.26 20.22
CA TYR A 439 3.87 -15.04 20.96
C TYR A 439 4.41 -14.28 22.18
N ALA A 440 4.65 -12.97 22.07
CA ALA A 440 5.13 -12.16 23.18
C ALA A 440 4.17 -12.16 24.36
N VAL A 441 2.88 -11.84 24.13
CA VAL A 441 1.87 -11.84 25.20
C VAL A 441 1.59 -13.24 25.74
N THR A 442 1.73 -14.29 24.90
CA THR A 442 1.67 -15.68 25.36
C THR A 442 2.83 -15.97 26.33
N GLY A 443 4.04 -15.54 26.02
CA GLY A 443 5.21 -15.65 26.87
C GLY A 443 5.04 -14.95 28.22
N ASP A 444 4.52 -13.72 28.21
CA ASP A 444 4.25 -12.94 29.44
C ASP A 444 3.28 -13.68 30.38
N ILE A 445 2.17 -14.22 29.84
CA ILE A 445 1.18 -14.93 30.64
C ILE A 445 1.78 -16.24 31.18
N LEU A 446 2.48 -17.02 30.36
CA LEU A 446 3.11 -18.28 30.77
C LEU A 446 4.14 -18.04 31.86
N HIS A 447 4.97 -17.00 31.74
CA HIS A 447 5.92 -16.62 32.78
C HIS A 447 5.22 -16.27 34.09
N LYS A 448 4.17 -15.45 34.03
CA LYS A 448 3.36 -15.10 35.23
C LYS A 448 2.73 -16.32 35.91
N LYS A 449 2.40 -17.36 35.14
CA LYS A 449 1.89 -18.64 35.63
C LYS A 449 2.99 -19.56 36.16
N GLY A 450 4.27 -19.20 36.02
CA GLY A 450 5.43 -20.02 36.40
C GLY A 450 5.78 -21.13 35.40
N GLU A 451 5.17 -21.11 34.20
CA GLU A 451 5.44 -22.06 33.10
C GLU A 451 6.64 -21.58 32.28
N GLU A 452 7.82 -21.50 32.91
CA GLU A 452 9.00 -20.79 32.39
C GLU A 452 9.53 -21.35 31.08
N GLN A 453 9.60 -22.68 30.91
CA GLN A 453 10.12 -23.30 29.69
C GLN A 453 9.24 -22.97 28.49
N GLU A 454 7.92 -23.01 28.67
CA GLU A 454 6.97 -22.65 27.62
C GLU A 454 7.01 -21.14 27.33
N ALA A 455 7.18 -20.30 28.36
CA ALA A 455 7.33 -18.86 28.21
C ALA A 455 8.55 -18.50 27.34
N PHE A 456 9.71 -19.08 27.65
CA PHE A 456 10.93 -18.84 26.89
C PHE A 456 10.85 -19.36 25.45
N ALA A 457 10.21 -20.52 25.22
CA ALA A 457 9.94 -21.01 23.88
C ALA A 457 9.00 -20.08 23.08
N ALA A 458 8.03 -19.47 23.75
CA ALA A 458 7.18 -18.46 23.12
C ALA A 458 7.95 -17.20 22.74
N TYR A 459 8.85 -16.70 23.59
CA TYR A 459 9.70 -15.56 23.25
C TYR A 459 10.69 -15.88 22.13
N ASP A 460 11.28 -17.09 22.12
CA ASP A 460 12.13 -17.50 21.02
C ASP A 460 11.36 -17.53 19.69
N SER A 461 10.12 -18.03 19.70
CA SER A 461 9.24 -18.00 18.54
C SER A 461 8.85 -16.57 18.13
N CYS A 462 8.57 -15.71 19.09
CA CYS A 462 8.30 -14.28 18.86
C CYS A 462 9.46 -13.63 18.08
N LEU A 463 10.69 -13.82 18.55
CA LEU A 463 11.89 -13.23 17.95
C LEU A 463 12.32 -13.88 16.63
N GLN A 464 11.85 -15.09 16.33
CA GLN A 464 12.00 -15.69 14.99
C GLN A 464 11.12 -14.99 13.95
N TRP A 465 9.92 -14.54 14.34
CA TRP A 465 9.02 -13.79 13.46
C TRP A 465 9.43 -12.32 13.32
N LYS A 466 9.92 -11.72 14.41
CA LYS A 466 10.36 -10.32 14.46
C LYS A 466 11.47 -10.17 15.50
N ASP A 467 12.70 -10.12 15.04
CA ASP A 467 13.91 -10.10 15.88
C ASP A 467 14.17 -8.76 16.57
N ASP A 468 13.39 -7.74 16.24
CA ASP A 468 13.40 -6.39 16.80
C ASP A 468 12.13 -6.04 17.60
N ASN A 469 11.33 -7.04 18.02
CA ASN A 469 10.21 -6.78 18.92
C ASN A 469 10.72 -6.30 20.29
N VAL A 470 10.76 -4.98 20.45
CA VAL A 470 11.41 -4.31 21.58
C VAL A 470 10.81 -4.73 22.91
N MET A 471 9.47 -4.87 22.99
CA MET A 471 8.79 -5.30 24.20
C MET A 471 9.18 -6.74 24.58
N ALA A 472 9.15 -7.66 23.64
CA ALA A 472 9.53 -9.05 23.86
C ALA A 472 11.02 -9.18 24.23
N LEU A 473 11.90 -8.43 23.55
CA LEU A 473 13.33 -8.37 23.88
C LEU A 473 13.56 -7.93 25.33
N ASN A 474 12.84 -6.89 25.79
CA ASN A 474 12.96 -6.41 27.15
C ASN A 474 12.47 -7.43 28.17
N ASN A 475 11.25 -7.95 27.98
CA ASN A 475 10.62 -8.84 28.97
C ASN A 475 11.38 -10.17 29.07
N TYR A 476 11.80 -10.72 27.93
CA TYR A 476 12.59 -11.95 27.91
C TYR A 476 13.95 -11.74 28.58
N ALA A 477 14.64 -10.65 28.28
CA ALA A 477 15.93 -10.33 28.91
C ALA A 477 15.79 -10.16 30.43
N TYR A 478 14.75 -9.47 30.87
CA TYR A 478 14.45 -9.29 32.29
C TYR A 478 14.21 -10.64 33.00
N TYR A 479 13.37 -11.50 32.44
CA TYR A 479 13.04 -12.80 33.06
C TYR A 479 14.24 -13.76 33.08
N LEU A 480 15.10 -13.73 32.06
CA LEU A 480 16.37 -14.48 32.10
C LEU A 480 17.29 -13.97 33.22
N SER A 481 17.36 -12.65 33.41
CA SER A 481 18.20 -12.05 34.45
C SER A 481 17.70 -12.34 35.86
N GLU A 482 16.39 -12.34 36.09
CA GLU A 482 15.81 -12.74 37.39
C GLU A 482 16.18 -14.18 37.79
N LYS A 483 16.33 -15.06 36.81
CA LYS A 483 16.76 -16.47 37.03
C LYS A 483 18.27 -16.64 37.05
N GLY A 484 19.04 -15.63 36.68
CA GLY A 484 20.49 -15.74 36.53
C GLY A 484 20.93 -16.71 35.43
N VAL A 485 20.10 -16.91 34.39
CA VAL A 485 20.40 -17.82 33.29
C VAL A 485 20.65 -17.02 32.01
N ASP A 486 21.56 -17.49 31.16
CA ASP A 486 21.88 -16.91 29.84
C ASP A 486 22.07 -15.38 29.86
N LEU A 487 22.76 -14.84 30.89
CA LEU A 487 22.93 -13.39 31.09
C LEU A 487 23.50 -12.69 29.86
N HIS A 488 24.45 -13.30 29.11
CA HIS A 488 24.96 -12.73 27.87
C HIS A 488 23.86 -12.59 26.78
N LYS A 489 22.92 -13.55 26.68
CA LYS A 489 21.76 -13.42 25.78
C LYS A 489 20.87 -12.29 26.26
N ALA A 490 20.62 -12.20 27.56
CA ALA A 490 19.84 -11.15 28.17
C ALA A 490 20.46 -9.76 27.91
N GLU A 491 21.78 -9.60 28.13
CA GLU A 491 22.49 -8.35 27.84
C GLU A 491 22.34 -7.94 26.36
N ALA A 492 22.59 -8.88 25.44
CA ALA A 492 22.50 -8.60 24.01
C ALA A 492 21.09 -8.16 23.57
N MET A 493 20.03 -8.76 24.13
CA MET A 493 18.65 -8.39 23.86
C MET A 493 18.31 -7.02 24.47
N SER A 494 18.62 -6.81 25.76
CA SER A 494 18.35 -5.56 26.43
C SER A 494 19.16 -4.39 25.85
N TYR A 495 20.38 -4.64 25.34
CA TYR A 495 21.14 -3.64 24.61
C TYR A 495 20.42 -3.16 23.35
N LYS A 496 19.76 -4.07 22.61
CA LYS A 496 18.92 -3.70 21.45
C LYS A 496 17.79 -2.77 21.88
N THR A 497 17.17 -3.00 23.05
CA THR A 497 16.04 -2.17 23.52
C THR A 497 16.47 -0.75 23.89
N ILE A 498 17.57 -0.57 24.61
CA ILE A 498 18.09 0.76 24.93
C ILE A 498 18.64 1.49 23.70
N LYS A 499 19.08 0.77 22.68
CA LYS A 499 19.46 1.36 21.39
C LYS A 499 18.26 1.85 20.61
N ALA A 500 17.14 1.12 20.63
CA ALA A 500 15.89 1.50 19.98
C ALA A 500 15.21 2.69 20.70
N GLU A 501 15.17 2.65 22.03
CA GLU A 501 14.52 3.67 22.86
C GLU A 501 15.45 4.13 24.00
N PRO A 502 16.43 5.00 23.72
CA PRO A 502 17.49 5.37 24.67
C PRO A 502 17.02 6.08 25.96
N ASN A 503 15.83 6.63 25.95
CA ASN A 503 15.25 7.36 27.07
C ASN A 503 14.09 6.61 27.76
N ASN A 504 13.88 5.34 27.43
CA ASN A 504 12.86 4.53 28.08
C ASN A 504 13.36 4.04 29.45
N GLY A 505 12.78 4.56 30.53
CA GLY A 505 13.20 4.25 31.89
C GLY A 505 13.11 2.77 32.25
N THR A 506 12.12 2.04 31.73
CA THR A 506 11.95 0.59 31.96
C THR A 506 13.05 -0.20 31.27
N TYR A 507 13.41 0.14 30.04
CA TYR A 507 14.46 -0.58 29.31
C TYR A 507 15.86 -0.30 29.89
N LEU A 508 16.09 0.93 30.35
CA LEU A 508 17.31 1.29 31.07
C LEU A 508 17.43 0.57 32.41
N ASP A 509 16.33 0.37 33.14
CA ASP A 509 16.31 -0.42 34.39
C ASP A 509 16.62 -1.89 34.11
N THR A 510 15.96 -2.50 33.14
CA THR A 510 16.25 -3.90 32.75
C THR A 510 17.72 -4.10 32.39
N TYR A 511 18.30 -3.16 31.60
CA TYR A 511 19.71 -3.26 31.25
C TYR A 511 20.64 -3.08 32.47
N ALA A 512 20.31 -2.14 33.34
CA ALA A 512 21.04 -1.94 34.60
C ALA A 512 20.97 -3.17 35.50
N TRP A 513 19.81 -3.82 35.58
CA TRP A 513 19.60 -5.03 36.38
C TRP A 513 20.42 -6.22 35.84
N ILE A 514 20.45 -6.41 34.52
CA ILE A 514 21.28 -7.45 33.88
C ILE A 514 22.76 -7.22 34.19
N LEU A 515 23.26 -6.00 34.06
CA LEU A 515 24.63 -5.65 34.43
C LEU A 515 24.92 -5.90 35.91
N PHE A 516 23.95 -5.65 36.79
CA PHE A 516 24.05 -5.98 38.21
C PHE A 516 24.20 -7.49 38.42
N MET A 517 23.39 -8.30 37.71
CA MET A 517 23.48 -9.76 37.78
C MET A 517 24.80 -10.32 37.21
N GLU A 518 25.45 -9.60 36.30
CA GLU A 518 26.80 -9.88 35.78
C GLU A 518 27.89 -9.33 36.69
N GLU A 519 27.56 -8.81 37.89
CA GLU A 519 28.51 -8.20 38.85
C GLU A 519 29.24 -6.93 38.33
N ARG A 520 28.74 -6.33 37.26
CA ARG A 520 29.25 -5.08 36.64
C ARG A 520 28.61 -3.85 37.29
N TYR A 521 28.80 -3.73 38.58
CA TYR A 521 28.04 -2.77 39.43
C TYR A 521 28.25 -1.30 39.03
N ALA A 522 29.42 -0.91 38.59
CA ALA A 522 29.73 0.45 38.16
C ALA A 522 28.97 0.84 36.88
N ASP A 523 28.91 -0.11 35.93
CA ASP A 523 28.15 0.07 34.70
C ASP A 523 26.65 0.09 35.01
N ALA A 524 26.17 -0.84 35.84
CA ALA A 524 24.78 -0.89 36.29
C ALA A 524 24.33 0.45 36.91
N LYS A 525 25.21 1.07 37.71
CA LYS A 525 24.91 2.38 38.31
C LYS A 525 24.70 3.47 37.25
N THR A 526 25.49 3.45 36.20
CA THR A 526 25.38 4.44 35.12
C THR A 526 24.00 4.38 34.44
N TYR A 527 23.47 3.18 34.20
CA TYR A 527 22.18 3.00 33.54
C TYR A 527 20.99 3.16 34.49
N ILE A 528 21.10 2.73 35.77
CA ILE A 528 20.01 2.95 36.75
C ILE A 528 19.80 4.43 37.04
N ASP A 529 20.87 5.24 37.07
CA ASP A 529 20.77 6.68 37.21
C ASP A 529 19.99 7.32 36.06
N GLN A 530 20.19 6.82 34.84
CA GLN A 530 19.41 7.25 33.67
C GLN A 530 17.95 6.76 33.74
N ALA A 531 17.71 5.52 34.18
CA ALA A 531 16.37 4.98 34.37
C ALA A 531 15.57 5.85 35.36
N LEU A 532 16.18 6.18 36.51
CA LEU A 532 15.54 7.05 37.53
C LEU A 532 15.21 8.44 36.99
N LYS A 533 16.01 8.98 36.09
CA LYS A 533 15.77 10.29 35.45
C LYS A 533 14.63 10.23 34.44
N ASN A 534 14.51 9.14 33.70
CA ASN A 534 13.60 8.99 32.56
C ASN A 534 12.30 8.20 32.92
N ARG A 535 12.11 7.81 34.20
CA ARG A 535 10.92 7.08 34.61
C ARG A 535 9.65 7.92 34.47
N ASP A 536 8.54 7.27 34.18
CA ASP A 536 7.23 7.88 34.24
C ASP A 536 6.82 8.13 35.71
N SER A 537 6.65 9.38 36.10
CA SER A 537 6.27 9.76 37.46
C SER A 537 4.84 9.35 37.84
N THR A 538 4.02 8.94 36.88
CA THR A 538 2.62 8.51 37.08
C THR A 538 2.49 6.99 37.24
N ALA A 539 3.54 6.22 36.88
CA ALA A 539 3.59 4.78 37.00
C ALA A 539 4.12 4.32 38.37
N ASP A 540 3.82 3.09 38.75
CA ASP A 540 4.49 2.44 39.88
C ASP A 540 5.95 2.15 39.50
N ASN A 541 6.87 2.80 40.19
CA ASN A 541 8.31 2.67 39.97
C ASN A 541 9.01 1.96 41.14
N SER A 542 8.27 1.26 42.00
CA SER A 542 8.83 0.62 43.21
C SER A 542 9.97 -0.34 42.88
N THR A 543 9.83 -1.17 41.84
CA THR A 543 10.87 -2.10 41.38
C THR A 543 12.13 -1.38 40.92
N VAL A 544 12.02 -0.36 40.06
CA VAL A 544 13.16 0.43 39.58
C VAL A 544 13.92 1.08 40.75
N ILE A 545 13.17 1.56 41.73
CA ILE A 545 13.74 2.19 42.92
C ILE A 545 14.41 1.16 43.82
N GLU A 546 13.86 -0.07 43.94
CA GLU A 546 14.51 -1.17 44.67
C GLU A 546 15.82 -1.60 43.99
N HIS A 547 15.80 -1.79 42.66
CA HIS A 547 17.01 -2.09 41.87
C HIS A 547 18.08 -1.00 42.08
N ALA A 548 17.69 0.27 42.10
CA ALA A 548 18.62 1.36 42.42
C ALA A 548 19.23 1.19 43.81
N GLY A 549 18.45 0.84 44.82
CA GLY A 549 18.96 0.54 46.14
C GLY A 549 19.99 -0.58 46.17
N ASP A 550 19.70 -1.68 45.48
CA ASP A 550 20.60 -2.85 45.39
C ASP A 550 21.90 -2.49 44.64
N ILE A 551 21.81 -1.81 43.51
CA ILE A 551 22.94 -1.37 42.71
C ILE A 551 23.82 -0.37 43.49
N TYR A 552 23.22 0.60 44.18
CA TYR A 552 23.95 1.56 44.99
C TYR A 552 24.69 0.90 46.16
N TYR A 553 24.07 -0.09 46.81
CA TYR A 553 24.72 -0.85 47.88
C TYR A 553 25.99 -1.55 47.40
N MET A 554 25.93 -2.26 46.24
CA MET A 554 27.07 -2.95 45.67
C MET A 554 28.17 -2.00 45.18
N ASN A 555 27.84 -0.72 44.93
CA ASN A 555 28.82 0.34 44.68
C ASN A 555 29.38 1.00 45.96
N GLY A 556 29.07 0.47 47.14
CA GLY A 556 29.59 0.98 48.44
C GLY A 556 28.83 2.19 48.96
N MET A 557 27.67 2.55 48.41
CA MET A 557 26.87 3.73 48.77
C MET A 557 25.71 3.32 49.71
N ALA A 558 26.04 2.81 50.88
CA ALA A 558 25.08 2.18 51.80
C ALA A 558 24.02 3.13 52.34
N ASP A 559 24.29 4.39 52.52
CA ASP A 559 23.31 5.37 53.03
C ASP A 559 22.26 5.69 51.99
N GLU A 560 22.68 5.97 50.76
CA GLU A 560 21.79 6.23 49.64
C GLU A 560 20.97 5.01 49.28
N SER A 561 21.55 3.81 49.35
CA SER A 561 20.87 2.54 49.16
C SER A 561 19.67 2.37 50.11
N VAL A 562 19.86 2.64 51.39
CA VAL A 562 18.77 2.60 52.39
C VAL A 562 17.67 3.62 52.07
N ASP A 563 18.01 4.79 51.57
CA ASP A 563 17.01 5.77 51.18
C ASP A 563 16.20 5.36 49.95
N PHE A 564 16.81 4.66 48.98
CA PHE A 564 16.13 4.04 47.85
C PHE A 564 15.20 2.91 48.33
N TRP A 565 15.68 1.99 49.17
CA TRP A 565 14.85 0.90 49.71
C TRP A 565 13.64 1.41 50.47
N LYS A 566 13.78 2.46 51.28
CA LYS A 566 12.66 3.09 52.00
C LYS A 566 11.65 3.71 51.02
N LYS A 567 12.10 4.33 49.92
CA LYS A 567 11.22 4.87 48.87
C LYS A 567 10.51 3.75 48.09
N ALA A 568 11.18 2.62 47.87
CA ALA A 568 10.61 1.46 47.20
C ALA A 568 9.58 0.70 48.04
N TYR A 569 9.64 0.83 49.38
CA TYR A 569 8.76 0.11 50.32
C TYR A 569 7.36 0.72 50.36
N THR A 570 6.61 0.57 49.28
CA THR A 570 5.26 1.14 49.08
C THR A 570 4.36 0.13 48.39
N GLY A 571 3.05 0.28 48.56
CA GLY A 571 2.06 -0.54 47.87
C GLY A 571 2.28 -2.05 48.04
N GLU A 572 2.29 -2.76 46.93
CA GLU A 572 2.52 -4.22 46.86
C GLU A 572 3.99 -4.62 47.10
N ASN A 573 4.93 -3.67 46.98
CA ASN A 573 6.37 -3.91 47.18
C ASN A 573 6.81 -3.89 48.67
N GLN A 574 5.89 -4.07 49.60
CA GLN A 574 6.20 -4.22 51.04
C GLN A 574 6.61 -5.68 51.39
N THR A 575 7.72 -6.12 50.76
CA THR A 575 8.21 -7.50 50.94
C THR A 575 9.06 -7.64 52.20
N GLU A 576 9.14 -8.91 52.74
CA GLU A 576 9.97 -9.24 53.90
C GLU A 576 11.47 -8.97 53.59
N VAL A 577 11.89 -9.21 52.36
CA VAL A 577 13.27 -8.97 51.91
C VAL A 577 13.62 -7.50 51.97
N LEU A 578 12.75 -6.65 51.42
CA LEU A 578 12.95 -5.20 51.40
C LEU A 578 12.94 -4.61 52.82
N ALA A 579 11.98 -5.08 53.67
CA ALA A 579 11.96 -4.71 55.09
C ALA A 579 13.24 -5.11 55.81
N TRP A 580 13.79 -6.29 55.52
CA TRP A 580 15.05 -6.75 56.09
C TRP A 580 16.25 -5.92 55.60
N LYS A 581 16.34 -5.61 54.27
CA LYS A 581 17.37 -4.73 53.70
C LYS A 581 17.39 -3.36 54.44
N ILE A 582 16.25 -2.75 54.59
CA ILE A 582 16.10 -1.46 55.28
C ILE A 582 16.56 -1.56 56.76
N LYS A 583 16.11 -2.59 57.47
CA LYS A 583 16.41 -2.76 58.90
C LYS A 583 17.90 -3.03 59.17
N ASN A 584 18.50 -3.87 58.32
CA ASN A 584 19.87 -4.32 58.52
C ASN A 584 20.90 -3.47 57.77
N ARG A 585 20.43 -2.56 56.90
CA ARG A 585 21.28 -1.72 56.02
C ARG A 585 22.25 -2.54 55.15
N GLN A 586 21.79 -3.70 54.69
CA GLN A 586 22.58 -4.67 53.92
C GLN A 586 21.72 -5.27 52.80
N TYR A 587 22.37 -5.54 51.68
CA TYR A 587 21.77 -6.31 50.60
C TYR A 587 21.64 -7.79 50.99
N ILE A 588 20.53 -8.38 50.61
CA ILE A 588 20.25 -9.81 50.73
C ILE A 588 19.28 -10.24 49.65
N THR A 589 19.48 -11.43 49.12
CA THR A 589 18.52 -12.05 48.19
C THR A 589 17.39 -12.74 48.96
N GLU A 590 16.28 -12.99 48.28
CA GLU A 590 15.14 -13.72 48.89
C GLU A 590 15.55 -15.14 49.32
N GLU A 591 16.37 -15.83 48.50
CA GLU A 591 16.87 -17.15 48.83
C GLU A 591 17.75 -17.17 50.07
N GLU A 592 18.61 -16.18 50.19
CA GLU A 592 19.51 -16.07 51.37
C GLU A 592 18.72 -15.77 52.62
N LEU A 593 17.66 -14.92 52.54
CA LEU A 593 16.80 -14.63 53.64
C LEU A 593 16.00 -15.89 54.06
N LYS A 594 15.45 -16.65 53.12
CA LYS A 594 14.79 -17.94 53.40
C LYS A 594 15.75 -18.95 54.04
N LYS A 595 16.96 -19.11 53.56
CA LYS A 595 17.99 -19.95 54.14
C LYS A 595 18.36 -19.53 55.57
N ARG A 596 18.40 -18.24 55.85
CA ARG A 596 18.74 -17.67 57.16
C ARG A 596 17.60 -17.89 58.19
N ASN A 597 16.34 -17.82 57.74
CA ASN A 597 15.16 -17.99 58.55
C ASN A 597 14.73 -19.48 58.69
N ALA A 598 15.35 -20.38 57.92
CA ALA A 598 15.04 -21.82 58.03
C ALA A 598 15.38 -22.35 59.41
N PRO A 599 14.52 -23.14 60.08
CA PRO A 599 14.77 -23.68 61.39
C PRO A 599 16.02 -24.59 61.34
N LYS A 600 17.04 -24.25 62.14
CA LYS A 600 18.23 -25.08 62.28
C LYS A 600 17.80 -26.49 62.68
N GLN A 601 17.96 -27.47 61.82
CA GLN A 601 17.76 -28.87 62.15
C GLN A 601 18.65 -29.25 63.34
N LYS A 602 17.99 -29.65 64.48
CA LYS A 602 18.71 -30.16 65.62
C LYS A 602 19.52 -31.40 65.17
N PRO A 603 20.81 -31.52 65.53
CA PRO A 603 21.57 -32.67 65.16
C PRO A 603 20.91 -33.94 65.70
N ALA A 604 20.74 -34.94 64.87
CA ALA A 604 20.15 -36.23 65.25
C ALA A 604 20.96 -36.87 66.40
N VAL A 605 20.36 -37.01 67.56
CA VAL A 605 20.96 -37.71 68.71
C VAL A 605 21.18 -39.14 68.27
N LYS A 606 22.44 -39.54 68.13
CA LYS A 606 22.81 -40.94 67.93
C LYS A 606 22.41 -41.75 69.14
N GLN A 607 21.29 -42.49 69.06
CA GLN A 607 20.95 -43.53 70.08
C GLN A 607 22.03 -44.61 70.09
N LYS A 608 22.77 -44.67 71.23
CA LYS A 608 23.65 -45.79 71.52
C LYS A 608 22.80 -47.04 71.72
N SER A 609 22.95 -48.00 70.83
CA SER A 609 22.37 -49.35 71.01
C SER A 609 23.07 -50.07 72.15
N VAL A 610 22.33 -50.28 73.25
CA VAL A 610 22.76 -51.15 74.32
C VAL A 610 22.55 -52.60 73.84
N ARG A 611 23.67 -53.29 73.55
CA ARG A 611 23.66 -54.75 73.38
C ARG A 611 23.40 -55.42 74.73
N ARG A 612 22.23 -56.03 74.93
CA ARG A 612 22.01 -57.01 75.97
C ARG A 612 22.57 -58.35 75.50
N GLY A 613 23.64 -58.81 76.18
CA GLY A 613 24.10 -60.16 76.05
C GLY A 613 23.10 -61.14 76.65
N LYS A 614 22.89 -62.26 75.99
CA LYS A 614 22.25 -63.45 76.55
C LYS A 614 23.35 -64.43 77.01
N ASN A 615 23.24 -64.82 78.28
CA ASN A 615 23.54 -66.18 78.70
C ASN A 615 22.34 -67.06 78.50
#